data_bec1d5c974fe2c38cb080546b67a0e97
#
_entry.id   bec1d5c974fe2c38cb080546b67a0e97
#
_cell.length_a   1.000
_cell.length_b   1.000
_cell.length_c   1.000
_cell.angle_alpha   90.00
_cell.angle_beta   90.00
_cell.angle_gamma   90.00
#
_symmetry.space_group_name_H-M   'P 1'
#
loop_
_entity.id
_entity.type
_entity.pdbx_description
1 polymer ?
#
loop_
_entity_poly.entity_id
_entity_poly.type
_entity_poly.pdbx_seq_one_letter_code
_entity_poly.pdbx_strand_id
1 'polypeptide(L)'
;MTIFSDIGRYLLMIKGMFSRPENAKMYWKEFIHQCTEIGFGSLGIVAIISVFIGAVSTVQTAYQLVSPLIPPSTIGQIVRDTVILEFAPTLVCIVLAGVAGSRIASELGNMRVSEQIDALEIMGINTKTYLILPKIVASLLMIPMLVALAMALGIWGGRLAATASGILSGSTYDKGLLEFFVPFNVIFALIKAYVFSFIISSVPAFYGYYVKGGALEIGRASTKAVVVSCILILFADYVLSALLLPSAQ
;
A
#
# COMPACT_ATOMS: atom_id res chain seq x y z
N MET A 1 18.15 21.17 -8.16
CA MET A 1 18.29 19.92 -8.94
C MET A 1 17.05 19.77 -9.80
N THR A 2 17.22 19.57 -11.07
CA THR A 2 16.11 19.51 -12.02
C THR A 2 15.39 18.18 -11.89
N ILE A 3 14.05 18.18 -11.91
CA ILE A 3 13.17 17.01 -11.85
C ILE A 3 13.64 15.89 -12.81
N PHE A 4 14.10 16.26 -14.00
CA PHE A 4 14.64 15.33 -14.99
C PHE A 4 15.89 14.56 -14.50
N SER A 5 16.76 15.19 -13.71
CA SER A 5 17.93 14.54 -13.12
C SER A 5 17.53 13.48 -12.07
N ASP A 6 16.50 13.77 -11.28
CA ASP A 6 16.02 12.84 -10.26
C ASP A 6 15.30 11.64 -10.89
N ILE A 7 14.52 11.86 -11.96
CA ILE A 7 13.92 10.77 -12.75
C ILE A 7 14.99 9.87 -13.38
N GLY A 8 16.03 10.48 -13.97
CA GLY A 8 17.15 9.72 -14.56
C GLY A 8 17.87 8.85 -13.52
N ARG A 9 18.15 9.40 -12.32
CA ARG A 9 18.75 8.64 -11.21
C ARG A 9 17.85 7.52 -10.69
N TYR A 10 16.55 7.76 -10.62
CA TYR A 10 15.57 6.76 -10.22
C TYR A 10 15.57 5.57 -11.19
N LEU A 11 15.51 5.83 -12.49
CA LEU A 11 15.57 4.79 -13.52
C LEU A 11 16.89 4.00 -13.49
N LEU A 12 18.03 4.69 -13.29
CA LEU A 12 19.33 4.05 -13.13
C LEU A 12 19.42 3.21 -11.84
N MET A 13 18.76 3.62 -10.77
CA MET A 13 18.64 2.83 -9.54
C MET A 13 17.87 1.54 -9.81
N ILE A 14 16.70 1.62 -10.44
CA ILE A 14 15.89 0.45 -10.79
C ILE A 14 16.68 -0.50 -11.71
N LYS A 15 17.34 0.03 -12.75
CA LYS A 15 18.17 -0.78 -13.65
C LYS A 15 19.31 -1.48 -12.90
N GLY A 16 19.95 -0.79 -11.96
CA GLY A 16 21.05 -1.32 -11.17
C GLY A 16 20.66 -2.42 -10.19
N MET A 17 19.38 -2.56 -9.86
CA MET A 17 18.86 -3.62 -8.97
C MET A 17 18.79 -5.00 -9.65
N PHE A 18 18.71 -5.06 -10.98
CA PHE A 18 18.57 -6.32 -11.73
C PHE A 18 19.94 -6.99 -12.01
N SER A 19 20.99 -6.65 -11.29
CA SER A 19 22.25 -7.38 -11.39
C SER A 19 22.19 -8.69 -10.59
N ARG A 20 23.06 -9.66 -10.95
CA ARG A 20 23.08 -10.97 -10.29
C ARG A 20 23.45 -10.83 -8.81
N PRO A 21 22.69 -11.48 -7.89
CA PRO A 21 23.02 -11.49 -6.47
C PRO A 21 24.29 -12.32 -6.23
N GLU A 22 25.21 -11.78 -5.44
CA GLU A 22 26.46 -12.45 -5.11
C GLU A 22 26.27 -13.64 -4.17
N ASN A 23 25.29 -13.57 -3.25
CA ASN A 23 25.01 -14.63 -2.28
C ASN A 23 23.51 -14.79 -2.02
N ALA A 24 22.87 -15.78 -2.66
CA ALA A 24 21.43 -16.02 -2.56
C ALA A 24 20.91 -16.24 -1.13
N LYS A 25 21.73 -16.87 -0.24
CA LYS A 25 21.31 -17.14 1.16
C LYS A 25 21.16 -15.83 1.96
N MET A 26 22.01 -14.86 1.70
CA MET A 26 22.00 -13.56 2.37
C MET A 26 20.80 -12.72 1.93
N TYR A 27 20.48 -12.76 0.63
CA TYR A 27 19.27 -12.13 0.07
C TYR A 27 17.99 -12.72 0.65
N TRP A 28 17.93 -14.03 0.77
CA TRP A 28 16.76 -14.71 1.32
C TRP A 28 16.52 -14.35 2.78
N LYS A 29 17.58 -14.26 3.57
CA LYS A 29 17.50 -13.82 4.97
C LYS A 29 16.98 -12.37 5.07
N GLU A 30 17.53 -11.48 4.24
CA GLU A 30 17.10 -10.07 4.20
C GLU A 30 15.65 -9.95 3.73
N PHE A 31 15.26 -10.68 2.68
CA PHE A 31 13.89 -10.72 2.18
C PHE A 31 12.89 -11.14 3.29
N ILE A 32 13.17 -12.21 4.03
CA ILE A 32 12.30 -12.66 5.13
C ILE A 32 12.22 -11.60 6.23
N HIS A 33 13.35 -10.98 6.56
CA HIS A 33 13.39 -9.88 7.53
C HIS A 33 12.50 -8.72 7.08
N GLN A 34 12.60 -8.29 5.84
CA GLN A 34 11.76 -7.23 5.28
C GLN A 34 10.27 -7.63 5.20
N CYS A 35 9.96 -8.89 4.91
CA CYS A 35 8.57 -9.38 4.96
C CYS A 35 7.99 -9.26 6.39
N THR A 36 8.79 -9.56 7.41
CA THR A 36 8.35 -9.42 8.81
C THR A 36 8.16 -7.96 9.18
N GLU A 37 9.10 -7.09 8.84
CA GLU A 37 9.05 -5.66 9.14
C GLU A 37 7.88 -4.95 8.46
N ILE A 38 7.67 -5.20 7.16
CA ILE A 38 6.60 -4.56 6.38
C ILE A 38 5.25 -5.21 6.71
N GLY A 39 5.18 -6.54 6.76
CA GLY A 39 3.95 -7.29 6.97
C GLY A 39 3.45 -7.16 8.40
N PHE A 40 4.14 -7.80 9.34
CA PHE A 40 3.70 -7.81 10.75
C PHE A 40 3.80 -6.44 11.40
N GLY A 41 4.81 -5.63 11.05
CA GLY A 41 4.96 -4.27 11.57
C GLY A 41 3.82 -3.33 11.20
N SER A 42 3.08 -3.62 10.12
CA SER A 42 1.94 -2.78 9.67
C SER A 42 0.58 -3.44 9.89
N LEU A 43 0.53 -4.72 10.28
CA LEU A 43 -0.72 -5.49 10.36
C LEU A 43 -1.71 -4.87 11.34
N GLY A 44 -1.26 -4.44 12.52
CA GLY A 44 -2.13 -3.86 13.55
C GLY A 44 -2.83 -2.58 13.09
N ILE A 45 -2.08 -1.67 12.48
CA ILE A 45 -2.64 -0.40 12.00
C ILE A 45 -3.60 -0.63 10.82
N VAL A 46 -3.26 -1.53 9.90
CA VAL A 46 -4.13 -1.90 8.78
C VAL A 46 -5.43 -2.52 9.28
N ALA A 47 -5.37 -3.43 10.24
CA ALA A 47 -6.57 -4.09 10.78
C ALA A 47 -7.52 -3.06 11.43
N ILE A 48 -6.98 -2.19 12.29
CA ILE A 48 -7.79 -1.17 12.97
C ILE A 48 -8.44 -0.22 11.96
N ILE A 49 -7.64 0.34 11.05
CA ILE A 49 -8.14 1.30 10.05
C ILE A 49 -9.21 0.66 9.18
N SER A 50 -9.01 -0.57 8.72
CA SER A 50 -9.95 -1.26 7.83
C SER A 50 -11.31 -1.49 8.50
N VAL A 51 -11.33 -1.95 9.75
CA VAL A 51 -12.58 -2.14 10.52
C VAL A 51 -13.34 -0.82 10.66
N PHE A 52 -12.64 0.26 11.03
CA PHE A 52 -13.29 1.56 11.19
C PHE A 52 -13.76 2.19 9.88
N ILE A 53 -13.01 2.04 8.80
CA ILE A 53 -13.43 2.51 7.46
C ILE A 53 -14.71 1.80 7.04
N GLY A 54 -14.78 0.48 7.20
CA GLY A 54 -15.98 -0.28 6.89
C GLY A 54 -17.18 0.13 7.75
N ALA A 55 -16.95 0.33 9.05
CA ALA A 55 -17.98 0.79 9.98
C ALA A 55 -18.53 2.17 9.61
N VAL A 56 -17.66 3.15 9.38
CA VAL A 56 -18.03 4.52 9.00
C VAL A 56 -18.75 4.52 7.64
N SER A 57 -18.22 3.79 6.66
CA SER A 57 -18.86 3.67 5.33
C SER A 57 -20.27 3.15 5.43
N THR A 58 -20.55 2.16 6.28
CA THR A 58 -21.89 1.59 6.46
C THR A 58 -22.84 2.62 7.06
N VAL A 59 -22.46 3.31 8.12
CA VAL A 59 -23.31 4.34 8.75
C VAL A 59 -23.58 5.49 7.79
N GLN A 60 -22.56 5.94 7.05
CA GLN A 60 -22.69 7.03 6.09
C GLN A 60 -23.57 6.65 4.90
N THR A 61 -23.42 5.44 4.36
CA THR A 61 -24.28 4.93 3.27
C THR A 61 -25.73 4.81 3.71
N ALA A 62 -25.98 4.31 4.93
CA ALA A 62 -27.31 4.22 5.48
C ALA A 62 -27.97 5.60 5.66
N TYR A 63 -27.20 6.60 6.07
CA TYR A 63 -27.70 7.98 6.19
C TYR A 63 -28.07 8.60 4.83
N GLN A 64 -27.36 8.24 3.77
CA GLN A 64 -27.62 8.75 2.41
C GLN A 64 -28.82 8.06 1.72
N LEU A 65 -29.07 6.78 2.05
CA LEU A 65 -30.10 5.95 1.46
C LEU A 65 -31.42 6.02 2.27
N VAL A 66 -32.08 7.17 2.23
CA VAL A 66 -33.34 7.42 2.99
C VAL A 66 -34.61 7.07 2.18
N SER A 67 -34.48 6.71 0.90
CA SER A 67 -35.65 6.46 0.03
C SER A 67 -36.28 5.10 0.33
N PRO A 68 -37.63 5.05 0.62
CA PRO A 68 -38.33 3.80 0.85
C PRO A 68 -38.39 2.84 -0.36
N LEU A 69 -38.07 3.34 -1.55
CA LEU A 69 -38.07 2.57 -2.81
C LEU A 69 -36.81 1.70 -2.99
N ILE A 70 -35.77 1.95 -2.21
CA ILE A 70 -34.49 1.22 -2.33
C ILE A 70 -34.44 0.12 -1.27
N PRO A 71 -34.20 -1.15 -1.66
CA PRO A 71 -34.05 -2.24 -0.70
C PRO A 71 -32.93 -1.96 0.30
N PRO A 72 -33.11 -2.21 1.60
CA PRO A 72 -32.07 -2.00 2.60
C PRO A 72 -30.78 -2.83 2.36
N SER A 73 -30.88 -3.96 1.63
CA SER A 73 -29.72 -4.78 1.23
C SER A 73 -28.71 -4.01 0.35
N THR A 74 -29.16 -2.99 -0.38
CA THR A 74 -28.31 -2.12 -1.22
C THR A 74 -27.19 -1.45 -0.43
N ILE A 75 -27.40 -1.18 0.86
CA ILE A 75 -26.36 -0.62 1.74
C ILE A 75 -25.15 -1.58 1.81
N GLY A 76 -25.40 -2.88 2.02
CA GLY A 76 -24.34 -3.89 2.05
C GLY A 76 -23.58 -3.99 0.72
N GLN A 77 -24.30 -3.89 -0.40
CA GLN A 77 -23.72 -3.88 -1.74
C GLN A 77 -22.79 -2.68 -1.96
N ILE A 78 -23.27 -1.46 -1.69
CA ILE A 78 -22.48 -0.22 -1.87
C ILE A 78 -21.24 -0.24 -0.98
N VAL A 79 -21.39 -0.63 0.28
CA VAL A 79 -20.25 -0.69 1.22
C VAL A 79 -19.21 -1.70 0.74
N ARG A 80 -19.63 -2.90 0.31
CA ARG A 80 -18.73 -3.90 -0.27
C ARG A 80 -17.94 -3.32 -1.45
N ASP A 81 -18.64 -2.73 -2.41
CA ASP A 81 -18.01 -2.22 -3.63
C ASP A 81 -17.07 -1.05 -3.33
N THR A 82 -17.46 -0.13 -2.46
CA THR A 82 -16.61 1.00 -2.05
C THR A 82 -15.38 0.53 -1.28
N VAL A 83 -15.53 -0.44 -0.38
CA VAL A 83 -14.39 -1.00 0.37
C VAL A 83 -13.43 -1.74 -0.55
N ILE A 84 -13.93 -2.58 -1.45
CA ILE A 84 -13.08 -3.37 -2.35
C ILE A 84 -12.40 -2.50 -3.40
N LEU A 85 -13.14 -1.61 -4.07
CA LEU A 85 -12.61 -0.85 -5.20
C LEU A 85 -11.67 0.29 -4.80
N GLU A 86 -11.95 0.95 -3.64
CA GLU A 86 -11.25 2.18 -3.28
C GLU A 86 -10.63 2.14 -1.88
N PHE A 87 -11.39 1.86 -0.84
CA PHE A 87 -10.91 2.07 0.52
C PHE A 87 -9.80 1.10 0.91
N ALA A 88 -9.93 -0.17 0.59
CA ALA A 88 -8.90 -1.14 0.94
C ALA A 88 -7.61 -0.92 0.12
N PRO A 89 -7.61 -0.81 -1.22
CA PRO A 89 -6.36 -0.58 -1.94
C PRO A 89 -5.81 0.84 -1.73
N THR A 90 -6.63 1.89 -1.83
CA THR A 90 -6.11 3.26 -1.90
C THR A 90 -5.80 3.82 -0.52
N LEU A 91 -6.77 3.83 0.43
CA LEU A 91 -6.53 4.41 1.75
C LEU A 91 -5.51 3.62 2.56
N VAL A 92 -5.56 2.28 2.52
CA VAL A 92 -4.59 1.46 3.24
C VAL A 92 -3.19 1.66 2.67
N CYS A 93 -3.04 1.74 1.35
CA CYS A 93 -1.73 2.01 0.74
C CYS A 93 -1.19 3.42 1.05
N ILE A 94 -2.04 4.44 1.16
CA ILE A 94 -1.61 5.77 1.63
C ILE A 94 -1.08 5.70 3.06
N VAL A 95 -1.76 5.00 3.95
CA VAL A 95 -1.28 4.79 5.34
C VAL A 95 0.03 3.99 5.34
N LEU A 96 0.13 2.94 4.53
CA LEU A 96 1.36 2.15 4.40
C LEU A 96 2.52 2.97 3.79
N ALA A 97 2.25 3.92 2.91
CA ALA A 97 3.27 4.86 2.43
C ALA A 97 3.85 5.69 3.59
N GLY A 98 3.00 6.09 4.55
CA GLY A 98 3.43 6.76 5.76
C GLY A 98 4.25 5.85 6.70
N VAL A 99 3.82 4.63 6.94
CA VAL A 99 4.43 3.71 7.92
C VAL A 99 5.61 2.95 7.32
N ALA A 100 5.38 2.16 6.28
CA ALA A 100 6.42 1.36 5.65
C ALA A 100 7.37 2.21 4.80
N GLY A 101 6.84 3.17 4.04
CA GLY A 101 7.65 4.06 3.20
C GLY A 101 8.60 4.94 4.01
N SER A 102 8.13 5.56 5.10
CA SER A 102 9.01 6.36 5.97
C SER A 102 10.11 5.50 6.61
N ARG A 103 9.79 4.27 7.02
CA ARG A 103 10.76 3.32 7.58
C ARG A 103 11.85 2.97 6.57
N ILE A 104 11.48 2.62 5.33
CA ILE A 104 12.42 2.31 4.25
C ILE A 104 13.36 3.50 3.98
N ALA A 105 12.80 4.71 3.86
CA ALA A 105 13.59 5.91 3.62
C ALA A 105 14.54 6.23 4.77
N SER A 106 14.08 6.11 6.01
CA SER A 106 14.90 6.39 7.20
C SER A 106 15.99 5.36 7.40
N GLU A 107 15.72 4.08 7.18
CA GLU A 107 16.69 3.00 7.30
C GLU A 107 17.82 3.16 6.29
N LEU A 108 17.51 3.31 4.99
CA LEU A 108 18.51 3.54 3.95
C LEU A 108 19.24 4.87 4.15
N GLY A 109 18.53 5.90 4.60
CA GLY A 109 19.11 7.19 4.93
C GLY A 109 20.12 7.11 6.09
N ASN A 110 19.81 6.36 7.13
CA ASN A 110 20.75 6.11 8.24
C ASN A 110 21.99 5.35 7.77
N MET A 111 21.81 4.30 6.95
CA MET A 111 22.94 3.56 6.38
C MET A 111 23.81 4.43 5.47
N ARG A 112 23.22 5.41 4.77
CA ARG A 112 23.96 6.34 3.91
C ARG A 112 24.77 7.34 4.73
N VAL A 113 24.15 7.95 5.74
CA VAL A 113 24.81 8.96 6.59
C VAL A 113 25.89 8.34 7.49
N SER A 114 25.72 7.09 7.91
CA SER A 114 26.74 6.34 8.66
C SER A 114 27.80 5.64 7.77
N GLU A 115 27.85 5.97 6.47
CA GLU A 115 28.81 5.46 5.48
C GLU A 115 28.79 3.92 5.30
N GLN A 116 27.77 3.22 5.82
CA GLN A 116 27.63 1.77 5.66
C GLN A 116 27.44 1.37 4.20
N ILE A 117 26.71 2.17 3.42
CA ILE A 117 26.52 1.93 1.98
C ILE A 117 27.86 2.07 1.25
N ASP A 118 28.66 3.07 1.57
CA ASP A 118 29.95 3.31 0.94
C ASP A 118 30.96 2.20 1.32
N ALA A 119 30.91 1.71 2.56
CA ALA A 119 31.72 0.56 2.98
C ALA A 119 31.37 -0.71 2.19
N LEU A 120 30.10 -0.97 1.95
CA LEU A 120 29.65 -2.10 1.13
C LEU A 120 30.11 -1.96 -0.34
N GLU A 121 30.06 -0.75 -0.90
CA GLU A 121 30.52 -0.47 -2.27
C GLU A 121 32.04 -0.69 -2.41
N ILE A 122 32.84 -0.29 -1.41
CA ILE A 122 34.30 -0.55 -1.38
C ILE A 122 34.60 -2.05 -1.32
N MET A 123 33.76 -2.84 -0.64
CA MET A 123 33.89 -4.30 -0.62
C MET A 123 33.44 -4.98 -1.94
N GLY A 124 33.02 -4.20 -2.94
CA GLY A 124 32.58 -4.71 -4.25
C GLY A 124 31.15 -5.21 -4.29
N ILE A 125 30.37 -5.01 -3.22
CA ILE A 125 28.97 -5.45 -3.15
C ILE A 125 28.08 -4.46 -3.89
N ASN A 126 27.19 -4.95 -4.77
CA ASN A 126 26.17 -4.11 -5.39
C ASN A 126 25.07 -3.74 -4.38
N THR A 127 25.22 -2.58 -3.77
CA THR A 127 24.35 -2.07 -2.70
C THR A 127 22.88 -1.92 -3.14
N LYS A 128 22.64 -1.57 -4.42
CA LYS A 128 21.27 -1.44 -4.95
C LYS A 128 20.55 -2.79 -4.97
N THR A 129 21.23 -3.83 -5.44
CA THR A 129 20.70 -5.18 -5.45
C THR A 129 20.56 -5.73 -4.02
N TYR A 130 21.54 -5.46 -3.15
CA TYR A 130 21.55 -6.02 -1.80
C TYR A 130 20.54 -5.36 -0.84
N LEU A 131 20.40 -4.03 -0.87
CA LEU A 131 19.58 -3.29 0.09
C LEU A 131 18.18 -2.97 -0.43
N ILE A 132 18.01 -2.67 -1.74
CA ILE A 132 16.76 -2.17 -2.27
C ILE A 132 15.88 -3.31 -2.81
N LEU A 133 16.46 -4.25 -3.53
CA LEU A 133 15.70 -5.33 -4.17
C LEU A 133 14.90 -6.18 -3.17
N PRO A 134 15.44 -6.64 -2.03
CA PRO A 134 14.67 -7.41 -1.05
C PRO A 134 13.48 -6.64 -0.48
N LYS A 135 13.64 -5.33 -0.27
CA LYS A 135 12.57 -4.45 0.22
C LYS A 135 11.42 -4.32 -0.78
N ILE A 136 11.74 -4.16 -2.08
CA ILE A 136 10.73 -4.08 -3.13
C ILE A 136 10.00 -5.42 -3.28
N VAL A 137 10.72 -6.54 -3.32
CA VAL A 137 10.10 -7.87 -3.47
C VAL A 137 9.24 -8.21 -2.25
N ALA A 138 9.71 -7.90 -1.03
CA ALA A 138 8.93 -8.07 0.19
C ALA A 138 7.66 -7.21 0.18
N SER A 139 7.75 -5.96 -0.26
CA SER A 139 6.59 -5.07 -0.38
C SER A 139 5.57 -5.59 -1.40
N LEU A 140 6.04 -6.05 -2.56
CA LEU A 140 5.19 -6.64 -3.61
C LEU A 140 4.44 -7.89 -3.14
N LEU A 141 4.98 -8.62 -2.17
CA LEU A 141 4.31 -9.78 -1.59
C LEU A 141 3.38 -9.38 -0.45
N MET A 142 3.88 -8.59 0.51
CA MET A 142 3.19 -8.33 1.76
C MET A 142 2.07 -7.29 1.65
N ILE A 143 2.24 -6.23 0.86
CA ILE A 143 1.22 -5.17 0.74
C ILE A 143 -0.07 -5.68 0.09
N PRO A 144 -0.07 -6.44 -1.02
CA PRO A 144 -1.31 -7.02 -1.54
C PRO A 144 -1.99 -7.98 -0.56
N MET A 145 -1.23 -8.72 0.25
CA MET A 145 -1.81 -9.57 1.31
C MET A 145 -2.48 -8.72 2.40
N LEU A 146 -1.86 -7.61 2.81
CA LEU A 146 -2.46 -6.66 3.76
C LEU A 146 -3.72 -6.00 3.20
N VAL A 147 -3.75 -5.66 1.91
CA VAL A 147 -4.93 -5.12 1.23
C VAL A 147 -6.05 -6.16 1.17
N ALA A 148 -5.74 -7.43 0.87
CA ALA A 148 -6.73 -8.51 0.90
C ALA A 148 -7.35 -8.69 2.30
N LEU A 149 -6.52 -8.64 3.33
CA LEU A 149 -6.96 -8.66 4.72
C LEU A 149 -7.82 -7.42 5.06
N ALA A 150 -7.44 -6.25 4.54
CA ALA A 150 -8.17 -5.01 4.74
C ALA A 150 -9.57 -5.06 4.11
N MET A 151 -9.73 -5.64 2.91
CA MET A 151 -11.03 -5.86 2.28
C MET A 151 -11.93 -6.71 3.18
N ALA A 152 -11.43 -7.84 3.69
CA ALA A 152 -12.20 -8.73 4.56
C ALA A 152 -12.59 -8.05 5.88
N LEU A 153 -11.64 -7.39 6.55
CA LEU A 153 -11.88 -6.68 7.80
C LEU A 153 -12.79 -5.46 7.64
N GLY A 154 -12.70 -4.76 6.52
CA GLY A 154 -13.58 -3.63 6.21
C GLY A 154 -15.03 -4.07 6.04
N ILE A 155 -15.27 -5.12 5.28
CA ILE A 155 -16.63 -5.71 5.12
C ILE A 155 -17.16 -6.20 6.47
N TRP A 156 -16.34 -6.89 7.26
CA TRP A 156 -16.71 -7.37 8.59
C TRP A 156 -17.00 -6.23 9.56
N GLY A 157 -16.19 -5.17 9.56
CA GLY A 157 -16.41 -3.95 10.35
C GLY A 157 -17.72 -3.24 9.97
N GLY A 158 -18.03 -3.19 8.68
CA GLY A 158 -19.32 -2.66 8.18
C GLY A 158 -20.51 -3.48 8.70
N ARG A 159 -20.41 -4.80 8.67
CA ARG A 159 -21.45 -5.70 9.23
C ARG A 159 -21.67 -5.47 10.73
N LEU A 160 -20.56 -5.35 11.49
CA LEU A 160 -20.64 -5.06 12.92
C LEU A 160 -21.34 -3.72 13.19
N ALA A 161 -20.98 -2.69 12.45
CA ALA A 161 -21.60 -1.37 12.59
C ALA A 161 -23.10 -1.38 12.23
N ALA A 162 -23.48 -2.06 11.15
CA ALA A 162 -24.89 -2.19 10.73
C ALA A 162 -25.74 -2.83 11.83
N THR A 163 -25.24 -3.90 12.44
CA THR A 163 -25.97 -4.63 13.50
C THR A 163 -25.96 -3.90 14.84
N ALA A 164 -24.83 -3.33 15.23
CA ALA A 164 -24.68 -2.63 16.51
C ALA A 164 -25.50 -1.33 16.57
N SER A 165 -25.61 -0.62 15.43
CA SER A 165 -26.42 0.62 15.32
C SER A 165 -27.91 0.35 15.09
N GLY A 166 -28.33 -0.92 14.90
CA GLY A 166 -29.72 -1.28 14.62
C GLY A 166 -30.22 -0.82 13.23
N ILE A 167 -29.32 -0.37 12.35
CA ILE A 167 -29.67 0.11 11.00
C ILE A 167 -30.15 -1.04 10.13
N LEU A 168 -29.46 -2.19 10.18
CA LEU A 168 -29.77 -3.38 9.40
C LEU A 168 -29.61 -4.64 10.24
N SER A 169 -30.46 -5.66 9.92
CA SER A 169 -30.16 -7.01 10.41
C SER A 169 -28.93 -7.59 9.72
N GLY A 170 -28.14 -8.41 10.42
CA GLY A 170 -26.95 -9.05 9.83
C GLY A 170 -27.30 -9.86 8.57
N SER A 171 -28.46 -10.52 8.55
CA SER A 171 -28.93 -11.28 7.38
C SER A 171 -29.25 -10.40 6.16
N THR A 172 -29.78 -9.19 6.37
CA THR A 172 -30.04 -8.23 5.28
C THR A 172 -28.74 -7.68 4.72
N TYR A 173 -27.77 -7.38 5.59
CA TYR A 173 -26.45 -6.95 5.16
C TYR A 173 -25.75 -8.05 4.34
N ASP A 174 -25.74 -9.30 4.85
CA ASP A 174 -25.13 -10.44 4.18
C ASP A 174 -25.74 -10.73 2.81
N LYS A 175 -27.07 -10.56 2.64
CA LYS A 175 -27.75 -10.63 1.33
C LYS A 175 -27.17 -9.59 0.36
N GLY A 176 -27.03 -8.33 0.81
CA GLY A 176 -26.45 -7.27 -0.02
C GLY A 176 -25.00 -7.56 -0.44
N LEU A 177 -24.21 -8.25 0.38
CA LEU A 177 -22.86 -8.65 0.01
C LEU A 177 -22.81 -9.63 -1.16
N LEU A 178 -23.85 -10.46 -1.34
CA LEU A 178 -23.89 -11.46 -2.40
C LEU A 178 -24.61 -10.95 -3.66
N GLU A 179 -25.53 -9.99 -3.52
CA GLU A 179 -26.25 -9.42 -4.64
C GLU A 179 -25.30 -8.69 -5.60
N PHE A 180 -25.38 -9.00 -6.89
CA PHE A 180 -24.58 -8.38 -7.97
C PHE A 180 -23.06 -8.36 -7.71
N PHE A 181 -22.56 -9.43 -7.11
CA PHE A 181 -21.10 -9.53 -6.88
C PHE A 181 -20.36 -9.75 -8.20
N VAL A 182 -19.41 -8.84 -8.49
CA VAL A 182 -18.53 -8.91 -9.66
C VAL A 182 -17.13 -9.37 -9.20
N PRO A 183 -16.70 -10.62 -9.53
CA PRO A 183 -15.41 -11.14 -9.10
C PRO A 183 -14.21 -10.31 -9.60
N PHE A 184 -14.37 -9.63 -10.74
CA PHE A 184 -13.35 -8.77 -11.31
C PHE A 184 -12.95 -7.63 -10.37
N ASN A 185 -13.86 -7.12 -9.53
CA ASN A 185 -13.57 -6.04 -8.57
C ASN A 185 -12.43 -6.42 -7.61
N VAL A 186 -12.37 -7.67 -7.17
CA VAL A 186 -11.29 -8.16 -6.29
C VAL A 186 -9.96 -8.22 -7.04
N ILE A 187 -9.98 -8.71 -8.28
CA ILE A 187 -8.77 -8.77 -9.13
C ILE A 187 -8.25 -7.35 -9.39
N PHE A 188 -9.16 -6.44 -9.70
CA PHE A 188 -8.83 -5.03 -9.91
C PHE A 188 -8.18 -4.39 -8.68
N ALA A 189 -8.74 -4.62 -7.48
CA ALA A 189 -8.16 -4.16 -6.22
C ALA A 189 -6.74 -4.70 -5.99
N LEU A 190 -6.49 -5.98 -6.32
CA LEU A 190 -5.17 -6.58 -6.22
C LEU A 190 -4.18 -5.97 -7.23
N ILE A 191 -4.60 -5.70 -8.47
CA ILE A 191 -3.76 -5.01 -9.46
C ILE A 191 -3.34 -3.64 -8.94
N LYS A 192 -4.29 -2.84 -8.41
CA LYS A 192 -3.99 -1.57 -7.73
C LYS A 192 -2.95 -1.77 -6.62
N ALA A 193 -3.17 -2.76 -5.75
CA ALA A 193 -2.28 -3.05 -4.62
C ALA A 193 -0.85 -3.39 -5.06
N TYR A 194 -0.66 -4.13 -6.15
CA TYR A 194 0.67 -4.42 -6.72
C TYR A 194 1.36 -3.15 -7.24
N VAL A 195 0.65 -2.30 -7.97
CA VAL A 195 1.23 -1.04 -8.48
C VAL A 195 1.60 -0.11 -7.32
N PHE A 196 0.71 0.02 -6.33
CA PHE A 196 0.96 0.88 -5.17
C PHE A 196 2.09 0.34 -4.30
N SER A 197 2.21 -0.97 -4.13
CA SER A 197 3.31 -1.58 -3.37
C SER A 197 4.68 -1.29 -3.99
N PHE A 198 4.76 -1.27 -5.33
CA PHE A 198 5.96 -0.86 -6.03
C PHE A 198 6.30 0.61 -5.78
N ILE A 199 5.31 1.51 -5.79
CA ILE A 199 5.51 2.94 -5.50
C ILE A 199 5.97 3.12 -4.05
N ILE A 200 5.29 2.48 -3.07
CA ILE A 200 5.57 2.58 -1.63
C ILE A 200 6.98 2.10 -1.28
N SER A 201 7.54 1.17 -2.03
CA SER A 201 8.87 0.64 -1.77
C SER A 201 9.97 1.36 -2.55
N SER A 202 9.77 1.62 -3.84
CA SER A 202 10.81 2.16 -4.72
C SER A 202 11.07 3.65 -4.53
N VAL A 203 10.03 4.46 -4.30
CA VAL A 203 10.17 5.92 -4.12
C VAL A 203 10.87 6.25 -2.80
N PRO A 204 10.47 5.69 -1.65
CA PRO A 204 11.20 5.91 -0.41
C PRO A 204 12.63 5.35 -0.43
N ALA A 205 12.85 4.21 -1.09
CA ALA A 205 14.19 3.68 -1.27
C ALA A 205 15.08 4.66 -2.05
N PHE A 206 14.56 5.32 -3.08
CA PHE A 206 15.29 6.34 -3.81
C PHE A 206 15.68 7.53 -2.94
N TYR A 207 14.73 8.11 -2.20
CA TYR A 207 15.02 9.26 -1.35
C TYR A 207 15.96 8.92 -0.19
N GLY A 208 15.82 7.74 0.42
CA GLY A 208 16.72 7.28 1.48
C GLY A 208 18.13 7.01 0.98
N TYR A 209 18.28 6.29 -0.14
CA TYR A 209 19.57 5.90 -0.70
C TYR A 209 20.43 7.08 -1.17
N TYR A 210 19.79 8.15 -1.68
CA TYR A 210 20.49 9.33 -2.19
C TYR A 210 20.49 10.53 -1.23
N VAL A 211 20.12 10.33 0.03
CA VAL A 211 20.18 11.40 1.04
C VAL A 211 21.60 11.90 1.22
N LYS A 212 21.75 13.21 1.40
CA LYS A 212 23.03 13.86 1.64
C LYS A 212 22.91 14.77 2.85
N GLY A 213 23.82 14.65 3.80
CA GLY A 213 23.85 15.45 5.02
C GLY A 213 23.71 14.59 6.27
N GLY A 214 23.22 15.15 7.36
CA GLY A 214 23.08 14.49 8.66
C GLY A 214 21.67 14.02 8.97
N ALA A 215 21.43 13.69 10.25
CA ALA A 215 20.15 13.13 10.74
C ALA A 215 18.91 13.99 10.38
N LEU A 216 19.04 15.31 10.36
CA LEU A 216 17.93 16.20 9.98
C LEU A 216 17.50 15.98 8.52
N GLU A 217 18.44 15.75 7.63
CA GLU A 217 18.16 15.52 6.20
C GLU A 217 17.50 14.15 5.96
N ILE A 218 17.75 13.15 6.83
CA ILE A 218 17.05 11.86 6.80
C ILE A 218 15.55 12.08 7.05
N GLY A 219 15.20 12.86 8.07
CA GLY A 219 13.80 13.19 8.37
C GLY A 219 13.11 13.93 7.23
N ARG A 220 13.79 14.90 6.62
CA ARG A 220 13.28 15.64 5.45
C ARG A 220 13.12 14.73 4.23
N ALA A 221 14.08 13.86 3.95
CA ALA A 221 14.01 12.91 2.86
C ALA A 221 12.87 11.90 3.05
N SER A 222 12.68 11.39 4.27
CA SER A 222 11.58 10.49 4.63
C SER A 222 10.22 11.16 4.43
N THR A 223 10.02 12.37 4.93
CA THR A 223 8.77 13.11 4.73
C THR A 223 8.50 13.37 3.25
N LYS A 224 9.52 13.80 2.50
CA LYS A 224 9.41 14.03 1.06
C LYS A 224 9.07 12.75 0.30
N ALA A 225 9.67 11.62 0.68
CA ALA A 225 9.38 10.33 0.10
C ALA A 225 7.91 9.93 0.27
N VAL A 226 7.37 10.08 1.49
CA VAL A 226 5.96 9.80 1.79
C VAL A 226 5.03 10.67 0.95
N VAL A 227 5.26 11.98 0.92
CA VAL A 227 4.42 12.92 0.15
C VAL A 227 4.41 12.57 -1.34
N VAL A 228 5.59 12.33 -1.93
CA VAL A 228 5.69 11.96 -3.34
C VAL A 228 5.03 10.60 -3.60
N SER A 229 5.21 9.62 -2.72
CA SER A 229 4.54 8.33 -2.84
C SER A 229 3.01 8.47 -2.81
N CYS A 230 2.45 9.26 -1.89
CA CYS A 230 1.00 9.51 -1.82
C CYS A 230 0.47 10.16 -3.11
N ILE A 231 1.18 11.16 -3.64
CA ILE A 231 0.79 11.80 -4.91
C ILE A 231 0.80 10.80 -6.07
N LEU A 232 1.84 9.97 -6.15
CA LEU A 232 1.95 8.96 -7.21
C LEU A 232 0.91 7.85 -7.05
N ILE A 233 0.54 7.46 -5.83
CA ILE A 233 -0.54 6.50 -5.57
C ILE A 233 -1.86 7.06 -6.08
N LEU A 234 -2.23 8.30 -5.73
CA LEU A 234 -3.47 8.92 -6.18
C LEU A 234 -3.52 9.08 -7.71
N PHE A 235 -2.41 9.45 -8.31
CA PHE A 235 -2.31 9.53 -9.78
C PHE A 235 -2.46 8.16 -10.44
N ALA A 236 -1.76 7.13 -9.92
CA ALA A 236 -1.85 5.77 -10.42
C ALA A 236 -3.25 5.18 -10.20
N ASP A 237 -3.90 5.49 -9.08
CA ASP A 237 -5.27 5.11 -8.77
C ASP A 237 -6.25 5.60 -9.83
N TYR A 238 -6.18 6.89 -10.14
CA TYR A 238 -7.01 7.48 -11.20
C TYR A 238 -6.76 6.82 -12.57
N VAL A 239 -5.50 6.65 -12.96
CA VAL A 239 -5.13 6.06 -14.25
C VAL A 239 -5.61 4.60 -14.35
N LEU A 240 -5.40 3.80 -13.30
CA LEU A 240 -5.84 2.40 -13.29
C LEU A 240 -7.38 2.30 -13.32
N SER A 241 -8.07 3.15 -12.59
CA SER A 241 -9.53 3.19 -12.60
C SER A 241 -10.08 3.58 -13.97
N ALA A 242 -9.47 4.59 -14.61
CA ALA A 242 -9.87 5.04 -15.94
C ALA A 242 -9.59 4.03 -17.06
N LEU A 243 -8.55 3.22 -16.92
CA LEU A 243 -8.17 2.24 -17.94
C LEU A 243 -8.87 0.89 -17.80
N LEU A 244 -9.12 0.43 -16.57
CA LEU A 244 -9.58 -0.93 -16.32
C LEU A 244 -11.09 -1.03 -16.05
N LEU A 245 -11.71 -0.04 -15.42
CA LEU A 245 -13.15 -0.09 -15.15
C LEU A 245 -14.06 0.05 -16.39
N PRO A 246 -13.80 0.95 -17.36
CA PRO A 246 -14.63 1.06 -18.56
C PRO A 246 -14.57 -0.15 -19.47
N SER A 247 -13.54 -0.99 -19.38
CA SER A 247 -13.38 -2.21 -20.19
C SER A 247 -14.15 -3.41 -19.63
N ALA A 248 -14.77 -3.28 -18.45
CA ALA A 248 -15.48 -4.36 -17.77
C ALA A 248 -17.03 -4.28 -17.94
N GLN A 249 -17.53 -3.29 -18.72
CA GLN A 249 -18.92 -3.19 -19.16
C GLN A 249 -19.10 -3.77 -20.55
#